data_bb32b1e8529380e0a660f74b0603d42e
#
_entry.id   bb32b1e8529380e0a660f74b0603d42e
#
_cell.length_a   1.000
_cell.length_b   1.000
_cell.length_c   1.000
_cell.angle_alpha   90.00
_cell.angle_beta   90.00
_cell.angle_gamma   90.00
#
_symmetry.space_group_name_H-M   'P 1'
#
loop_
_entity.id
_entity.type
_entity.pdbx_description
1 polymer ?
#
loop_
_entity_poly.entity_id
_entity_poly.type
_entity_poly.pdbx_seq_one_letter_code
_entity_poly.pdbx_strand_id
1 'polypeptide(L)'
;MEHRQQRDQTPDIRTAEGFGAAVKQIERLLFAASYSVLGNRDACADAVQGALTKAWEGRNRLRDSTQFKSWMVKIVQNESKNLLRKKPNLPLDESIPDKETSQDQFDVKQAIARLPEPARLIVMLYYFERYSVKDICALLHLPEGTVHSRLARAREQLRKELPDYANKR
;
A
#
# COMPACT_ATOMS: atom_id res chain seq x y z
N MET A 1 -4.97 14.29 36.79
CA MET A 1 -5.55 12.94 36.52
C MET A 1 -6.60 13.01 35.41
N GLU A 2 -6.21 13.34 34.18
CA GLU A 2 -7.13 13.38 33.03
C GLU A 2 -6.41 13.00 31.73
N HIS A 3 -5.84 11.78 31.68
CA HIS A 3 -5.29 11.21 30.44
C HIS A 3 -5.68 9.72 30.29
N ARG A 4 -6.98 9.46 30.40
CA ARG A 4 -7.51 8.12 30.11
C ARG A 4 -8.94 8.23 29.60
N GLN A 5 -9.13 8.56 28.31
CA GLN A 5 -10.31 8.15 27.52
C GLN A 5 -10.29 8.75 26.12
N GLN A 6 -9.20 8.59 25.36
CA GLN A 6 -9.35 8.50 23.91
C GLN A 6 -9.51 7.01 23.60
N ARG A 7 -10.70 6.49 23.89
CA ARG A 7 -11.17 5.26 23.30
C ARG A 7 -11.23 5.49 21.80
N ASP A 8 -10.51 4.68 21.09
CA ASP A 8 -10.49 4.44 19.65
C ASP A 8 -11.93 4.45 19.10
N GLN A 9 -12.51 5.64 18.86
CA GLN A 9 -13.80 5.75 18.20
C GLN A 9 -13.52 5.51 16.73
N THR A 10 -13.68 4.25 16.31
CA THR A 10 -13.68 3.90 14.90
C THR A 10 -14.72 4.80 14.22
N PRO A 11 -14.32 5.65 13.27
CA PRO A 11 -15.25 6.60 12.63
C PRO A 11 -16.43 5.86 11.99
N ASP A 12 -17.64 6.40 12.12
CA ASP A 12 -18.81 5.81 11.45
C ASP A 12 -18.72 6.06 9.94
N ILE A 13 -18.26 5.05 9.22
CA ILE A 13 -18.06 5.11 7.77
C ILE A 13 -19.35 5.30 6.95
N ARG A 14 -20.52 5.24 7.59
CA ARG A 14 -21.80 5.50 6.92
C ARG A 14 -22.05 6.98 6.70
N THR A 15 -21.47 7.83 7.52
CA THR A 15 -21.52 9.28 7.37
C THR A 15 -20.37 9.79 6.51
N ALA A 16 -20.56 10.91 5.80
CA ALA A 16 -19.50 11.50 4.98
C ALA A 16 -18.28 11.91 5.80
N GLU A 17 -18.50 12.47 6.99
CA GLU A 17 -17.45 12.89 7.92
C GLU A 17 -16.66 11.70 8.45
N GLY A 18 -17.35 10.67 8.92
CA GLY A 18 -16.71 9.46 9.44
C GLY A 18 -15.97 8.67 8.35
N PHE A 19 -16.54 8.56 7.15
CA PHE A 19 -15.85 7.96 6.01
C PHE A 19 -14.57 8.73 5.66
N GLY A 20 -14.65 10.05 5.54
CA GLY A 20 -13.51 10.92 5.26
C GLY A 20 -12.42 10.79 6.33
N ALA A 21 -12.79 10.78 7.62
CA ALA A 21 -11.87 10.57 8.72
C ALA A 21 -11.19 9.20 8.67
N ALA A 22 -11.93 8.13 8.39
CA ALA A 22 -11.39 6.78 8.25
C ALA A 22 -10.42 6.66 7.08
N VAL A 23 -10.76 7.25 5.92
CA VAL A 23 -9.89 7.28 4.73
C VAL A 23 -8.59 8.04 5.03
N LYS A 24 -8.67 9.19 5.69
CA LYS A 24 -7.49 9.99 6.03
C LYS A 24 -6.48 9.21 6.89
N GLN A 25 -6.97 8.36 7.80
CA GLN A 25 -6.10 7.52 8.64
C GLN A 25 -5.32 6.47 7.85
N ILE A 26 -5.81 6.08 6.68
CA ILE A 26 -5.22 5.01 5.84
C ILE A 26 -4.73 5.50 4.47
N GLU A 27 -4.62 6.79 4.27
CA GLU A 27 -4.25 7.39 2.98
C GLU A 27 -2.93 6.80 2.43
N ARG A 28 -1.90 6.72 3.27
CA ARG A 28 -0.61 6.12 2.89
C ARG A 28 -0.73 4.65 2.52
N LEU A 29 -1.55 3.89 3.25
CA LEU A 29 -1.85 2.49 2.95
C LEU A 29 -2.51 2.34 1.58
N LEU A 30 -3.50 3.18 1.26
CA LEU A 30 -4.19 3.15 -0.03
C LEU A 30 -3.24 3.47 -1.18
N PHE A 31 -2.37 4.47 -0.98
CA PHE A 31 -1.33 4.80 -1.94
C PHE A 31 -0.36 3.63 -2.15
N ALA A 32 0.17 3.03 -1.08
CA ALA A 32 1.07 1.87 -1.16
C ALA A 32 0.41 0.69 -1.88
N ALA A 33 -0.86 0.40 -1.60
CA ALA A 33 -1.63 -0.64 -2.26
C ALA A 33 -1.80 -0.39 -3.77
N SER A 34 -2.05 0.85 -4.18
CA SER A 34 -2.15 1.24 -5.59
C SER A 34 -0.79 1.19 -6.27
N TYR A 35 0.23 1.78 -5.64
CA TYR A 35 1.58 1.86 -6.20
C TYR A 35 2.22 0.49 -6.40
N SER A 36 1.92 -0.48 -5.53
CA SER A 36 2.38 -1.86 -5.69
C SER A 36 1.90 -2.51 -7.00
N VAL A 37 0.79 -2.02 -7.57
CA VAL A 37 0.23 -2.48 -8.86
C VAL A 37 0.73 -1.63 -10.02
N LEU A 38 0.62 -0.30 -9.89
CA LEU A 38 0.76 0.63 -11.01
C LEU A 38 2.20 1.15 -11.19
N GLY A 39 2.96 1.31 -10.11
CA GLY A 39 4.30 1.89 -10.16
C GLY A 39 4.35 3.33 -10.71
N ASN A 40 3.23 4.03 -10.75
CA ASN A 40 3.09 5.39 -11.30
C ASN A 40 2.20 6.24 -10.39
N ARG A 41 2.71 7.38 -9.93
CA ARG A 41 2.05 8.23 -8.92
C ARG A 41 0.73 8.83 -9.42
N ASP A 42 0.72 9.35 -10.63
CA ASP A 42 -0.47 10.00 -11.21
C ASP A 42 -1.58 8.97 -11.43
N ALA A 43 -1.21 7.81 -11.95
CA ALA A 43 -2.14 6.69 -12.09
C ALA A 43 -2.65 6.17 -10.73
N CYS A 44 -1.81 6.21 -9.68
CA CYS A 44 -2.25 5.88 -8.34
C CYS A 44 -3.31 6.85 -7.81
N ALA A 45 -3.13 8.17 -8.05
CA ALA A 45 -4.11 9.16 -7.65
C ALA A 45 -5.47 8.89 -8.31
N ASP A 46 -5.48 8.61 -9.62
CA ASP A 46 -6.69 8.26 -10.37
C ASP A 46 -7.35 6.97 -9.82
N ALA A 47 -6.56 5.92 -9.59
CA ALA A 47 -7.07 4.65 -9.08
C ALA A 47 -7.62 4.77 -7.64
N VAL A 48 -6.94 5.50 -6.78
CA VAL A 48 -7.40 5.76 -5.39
C VAL A 48 -8.70 6.57 -5.43
N GLN A 49 -8.78 7.61 -6.27
CA GLN A 49 -10.01 8.41 -6.41
C GLN A 49 -11.19 7.55 -6.88
N GLY A 50 -10.99 6.70 -7.89
CA GLY A 50 -12.02 5.77 -8.34
C GLY A 50 -12.43 4.76 -7.27
N ALA A 51 -11.45 4.27 -6.49
CA ALA A 51 -11.68 3.37 -5.38
C ALA A 51 -12.50 4.03 -4.26
N LEU A 52 -12.22 5.29 -3.92
CA LEU A 52 -12.97 6.05 -2.92
C LEU A 52 -14.44 6.22 -3.32
N THR A 53 -14.70 6.53 -4.59
CA THR A 53 -16.08 6.63 -5.11
C THR A 53 -16.83 5.31 -4.94
N LYS A 54 -16.24 4.19 -5.38
CA LYS A 54 -16.84 2.86 -5.24
C LYS A 54 -17.03 2.43 -3.79
N ALA A 55 -16.06 2.76 -2.94
CA ALA A 55 -16.14 2.48 -1.52
C ALA A 55 -17.27 3.27 -0.86
N TRP A 56 -17.41 4.54 -1.19
CA TRP A 56 -18.51 5.37 -0.70
C TRP A 56 -19.88 4.81 -1.10
N GLU A 57 -20.07 4.43 -2.36
CA GLU A 57 -21.29 3.81 -2.84
C GLU A 57 -21.58 2.46 -2.17
N GLY A 58 -20.53 1.66 -1.94
CA GLY A 58 -20.63 0.33 -1.35
C GLY A 58 -20.56 0.27 0.19
N ARG A 59 -20.34 1.40 0.90
CA ARG A 59 -20.01 1.43 2.34
C ARG A 59 -21.04 0.73 3.25
N ASN A 60 -22.30 0.75 2.88
CA ASN A 60 -23.37 0.11 3.64
C ASN A 60 -23.32 -1.43 3.59
N ARG A 61 -22.54 -2.01 2.66
CA ARG A 61 -22.34 -3.46 2.54
C ARG A 61 -21.29 -3.96 3.52
N LEU A 62 -20.44 -3.08 4.04
CA LEU A 62 -19.46 -3.44 5.05
C LEU A 62 -20.15 -3.56 6.41
N ARG A 63 -20.32 -4.80 6.86
CA ARG A 63 -21.03 -5.09 8.13
C ARG A 63 -20.12 -4.89 9.34
N ASP A 64 -18.84 -5.15 9.20
CA ASP A 64 -17.82 -5.07 10.25
C ASP A 64 -16.83 -3.95 9.94
N SER A 65 -16.89 -2.87 10.70
CA SER A 65 -16.01 -1.70 10.53
C SER A 65 -14.53 -2.02 10.78
N THR A 66 -14.21 -3.08 11.54
CA THR A 66 -12.83 -3.51 11.75
C THR A 66 -12.16 -3.99 10.45
N GLN A 67 -12.94 -4.42 9.47
CA GLN A 67 -12.50 -4.86 8.16
C GLN A 67 -12.31 -3.70 7.16
N PHE A 68 -12.55 -2.45 7.57
CA PHE A 68 -12.50 -1.31 6.66
C PHE A 68 -11.16 -1.20 5.91
N LYS A 69 -10.03 -1.35 6.60
CA LYS A 69 -8.70 -1.28 5.97
C LYS A 69 -8.52 -2.36 4.89
N SER A 70 -8.81 -3.62 5.22
CA SER A 70 -8.68 -4.75 4.29
C SER A 70 -9.63 -4.60 3.10
N TRP A 71 -10.84 -4.15 3.35
CA TRP A 71 -11.83 -3.91 2.32
C TRP A 71 -11.40 -2.80 1.36
N MET A 72 -10.90 -1.67 1.88
CA MET A 72 -10.38 -0.57 1.08
C MET A 72 -9.17 -0.98 0.23
N VAL A 73 -8.23 -1.74 0.80
CA VAL A 73 -7.06 -2.25 0.07
C VAL A 73 -7.51 -3.09 -1.13
N LYS A 74 -8.50 -3.98 -0.97
CA LYS A 74 -9.05 -4.79 -2.07
C LYS A 74 -9.66 -3.93 -3.17
N ILE A 75 -10.44 -2.90 -2.81
CA ILE A 75 -11.06 -2.00 -3.79
C ILE A 75 -9.98 -1.25 -4.56
N VAL A 76 -8.99 -0.67 -3.87
CA VAL A 76 -7.89 0.07 -4.50
C VAL A 76 -7.08 -0.83 -5.43
N GLN A 77 -6.71 -2.04 -5.01
CA GLN A 77 -5.99 -2.98 -5.87
C GLN A 77 -6.80 -3.36 -7.11
N ASN A 78 -8.09 -3.58 -6.97
CA ASN A 78 -8.98 -3.88 -8.11
C ASN A 78 -9.06 -2.70 -9.09
N GLU A 79 -9.20 -1.46 -8.60
CA GLU A 79 -9.21 -0.27 -9.46
C GLU A 79 -7.86 -0.07 -10.15
N SER A 80 -6.76 -0.28 -9.43
CA SER A 80 -5.42 -0.21 -9.99
C SER A 80 -5.23 -1.24 -11.11
N LYS A 81 -5.66 -2.49 -10.91
CA LYS A 81 -5.62 -3.54 -11.95
C LYS A 81 -6.52 -3.22 -13.14
N ASN A 82 -7.70 -2.65 -12.90
CA ASN A 82 -8.59 -2.21 -13.96
C ASN A 82 -7.95 -1.08 -14.80
N LEU A 83 -7.30 -0.13 -14.14
CA LEU A 83 -6.60 0.96 -14.81
C LEU A 83 -5.41 0.44 -15.63
N LEU A 84 -4.61 -0.48 -15.06
CA LEU A 84 -3.48 -1.10 -15.77
C LEU A 84 -3.93 -1.87 -17.02
N ARG A 85 -5.06 -2.58 -16.97
CA ARG A 85 -5.63 -3.25 -18.16
C ARG A 85 -6.06 -2.28 -19.25
N LYS A 86 -6.54 -1.09 -18.89
CA LYS A 86 -6.92 -0.05 -19.84
C LYS A 86 -5.72 0.70 -20.40
N LYS A 87 -4.62 0.79 -19.65
CA LYS A 87 -3.39 1.49 -20.00
C LYS A 87 -2.18 0.54 -19.79
N PRO A 88 -1.99 -0.48 -20.63
CA PRO A 88 -0.95 -1.50 -20.42
C PRO A 88 0.48 -0.94 -20.52
N ASN A 89 0.67 0.17 -21.20
CA ASN A 89 1.96 0.84 -21.38
C ASN A 89 2.15 2.02 -20.42
N LEU A 90 1.61 1.91 -19.20
CA LEU A 90 1.80 2.94 -18.20
C LEU A 90 3.30 3.05 -17.88
N PRO A 91 3.93 4.24 -18.08
CA PRO A 91 5.33 4.39 -17.73
C PRO A 91 5.48 4.20 -16.23
N LEU A 92 6.47 3.40 -15.82
CA LEU A 92 6.89 3.41 -14.43
C LEU A 92 7.44 4.80 -14.11
N ASP A 93 7.27 5.26 -12.88
CA ASP A 93 7.87 6.52 -12.44
C ASP A 93 9.39 6.38 -12.50
N GLU A 94 9.97 6.68 -13.66
CA GLU A 94 11.42 6.75 -13.84
C GLU A 94 12.01 8.01 -13.19
N SER A 95 11.17 8.94 -12.86
CA SER A 95 11.58 10.20 -12.25
C SER A 95 10.35 10.85 -11.63
N ILE A 96 10.45 11.24 -10.43
CA ILE A 96 10.93 12.60 -10.21
C ILE A 96 12.02 12.46 -9.17
N PRO A 97 13.24 12.84 -9.43
CA PRO A 97 14.05 13.26 -8.32
C PRO A 97 13.28 14.46 -7.72
N ASP A 98 12.56 14.27 -6.63
CA ASP A 98 12.57 15.33 -5.63
C ASP A 98 14.01 15.76 -5.58
N LYS A 99 14.30 17.05 -5.69
CA LYS A 99 15.66 17.58 -5.73
C LYS A 99 16.58 17.08 -4.62
N GLU A 100 16.07 16.27 -3.73
CA GLU A 100 16.72 15.62 -2.58
C GLU A 100 16.84 14.09 -2.67
N THR A 101 16.32 13.44 -3.74
CA THR A 101 16.42 11.99 -3.87
C THR A 101 17.83 11.63 -4.36
N SER A 102 18.64 11.02 -3.50
CA SER A 102 19.96 10.51 -3.88
C SER A 102 19.84 9.39 -4.93
N GLN A 103 20.89 9.18 -5.76
CA GLN A 103 20.96 8.05 -6.70
C GLN A 103 20.62 6.74 -6.02
N ASP A 104 21.08 6.58 -4.79
CA ASP A 104 20.80 5.43 -3.94
C ASP A 104 19.30 5.14 -3.77
N GLN A 105 18.50 6.16 -3.50
CA GLN A 105 17.05 6.00 -3.32
C GLN A 105 16.35 5.66 -4.63
N PHE A 106 16.84 6.15 -5.75
CA PHE A 106 16.33 5.84 -7.08
C PHE A 106 16.54 4.36 -7.41
N ASP A 107 17.73 3.83 -7.18
CA ASP A 107 18.07 2.43 -7.44
C ASP A 107 17.22 1.48 -6.58
N VAL A 108 17.01 1.82 -5.31
CA VAL A 108 16.12 1.06 -4.41
C VAL A 108 14.67 1.05 -4.90
N LYS A 109 14.14 2.19 -5.33
CA LYS A 109 12.77 2.28 -5.88
C LYS A 109 12.62 1.43 -7.13
N GLN A 110 13.58 1.47 -8.04
CA GLN A 110 13.57 0.63 -9.25
C GLN A 110 13.64 -0.86 -8.91
N ALA A 111 14.51 -1.25 -8.00
CA ALA A 111 14.62 -2.65 -7.58
C ALA A 111 13.29 -3.16 -6.97
N ILE A 112 12.64 -2.32 -6.14
CA ILE A 112 11.31 -2.66 -5.58
C ILE A 112 10.27 -2.78 -6.69
N ALA A 113 10.30 -1.90 -7.71
CA ALA A 113 9.35 -1.95 -8.82
C ALA A 113 9.46 -3.25 -9.65
N ARG A 114 10.62 -3.91 -9.65
CA ARG A 114 10.85 -5.20 -10.33
C ARG A 114 10.39 -6.42 -9.53
N LEU A 115 10.07 -6.25 -8.24
CA LEU A 115 9.49 -7.34 -7.45
C LEU A 115 8.11 -7.74 -7.99
N PRO A 116 7.72 -9.02 -7.89
CA PRO A 116 6.34 -9.44 -8.15
C PRO A 116 5.34 -8.63 -7.30
N GLU A 117 4.19 -8.26 -7.88
CA GLU A 117 3.18 -7.41 -7.20
C GLU A 117 2.86 -7.81 -5.76
N PRO A 118 2.59 -9.11 -5.45
CA PRO A 118 2.27 -9.50 -4.08
C PRO A 118 3.44 -9.32 -3.09
N ALA A 119 4.68 -9.48 -3.56
CA ALA A 119 5.88 -9.26 -2.74
C ALA A 119 6.15 -7.76 -2.57
N ARG A 120 5.94 -6.97 -3.62
CA ARG A 120 6.11 -5.51 -3.61
C ARG A 120 5.24 -4.85 -2.55
N LEU A 121 3.94 -5.19 -2.50
CA LEU A 121 3.05 -4.65 -1.47
C LEU A 121 3.53 -4.99 -0.06
N ILE A 122 3.90 -6.24 0.20
CA ILE A 122 4.38 -6.68 1.51
C ILE A 122 5.66 -5.93 1.92
N VAL A 123 6.60 -5.74 0.97
CA VAL A 123 7.83 -4.96 1.19
C VAL A 123 7.50 -3.52 1.53
N MET A 124 6.58 -2.90 0.78
CA MET A 124 6.17 -1.52 1.04
C MET A 124 5.53 -1.37 2.43
N LEU A 125 4.63 -2.26 2.79
CA LEU A 125 3.97 -2.25 4.10
C LEU A 125 4.98 -2.44 5.25
N TYR A 126 5.89 -3.39 5.10
CA TYR A 126 6.84 -3.75 6.16
C TYR A 126 7.92 -2.68 6.37
N TYR A 127 8.59 -2.24 5.30
CA TYR A 127 9.74 -1.35 5.40
C TYR A 127 9.39 0.14 5.40
N PHE A 128 8.35 0.54 4.67
CA PHE A 128 8.01 1.96 4.53
C PHE A 128 6.84 2.38 5.41
N GLU A 129 5.81 1.54 5.52
CA GLU A 129 4.64 1.84 6.34
C GLU A 129 4.73 1.25 7.75
N ARG A 130 5.81 0.52 8.06
CA ARG A 130 6.13 -0.03 9.40
C ARG A 130 5.06 -0.98 9.95
N TYR A 131 4.34 -1.68 9.10
CA TYR A 131 3.42 -2.73 9.53
C TYR A 131 4.20 -3.94 10.04
N SER A 132 3.76 -4.51 11.17
CA SER A 132 4.29 -5.80 11.63
C SER A 132 3.84 -6.93 10.71
N VAL A 133 4.52 -8.08 10.76
CA VAL A 133 4.10 -9.27 10.01
C VAL A 133 2.66 -9.67 10.37
N LYS A 134 2.30 -9.58 11.66
CA LYS A 134 0.94 -9.87 12.13
C LYS A 134 -0.10 -8.91 11.53
N ASP A 135 0.22 -7.61 11.46
CA ASP A 135 -0.67 -6.62 10.85
C ASP A 135 -0.86 -6.88 9.35
N ILE A 136 0.22 -7.25 8.64
CA ILE A 136 0.17 -7.59 7.22
C ILE A 136 -0.68 -8.85 7.01
N CYS A 137 -0.53 -9.88 7.86
CA CYS A 137 -1.36 -11.09 7.81
C CYS A 137 -2.84 -10.75 7.98
N ALA A 138 -3.17 -9.95 8.98
CA ALA A 138 -4.56 -9.52 9.23
C ALA A 138 -5.10 -8.66 8.08
N LEU A 139 -4.30 -7.72 7.57
CA LEU A 139 -4.69 -6.79 6.51
C LEU A 139 -4.95 -7.50 5.17
N LEU A 140 -4.05 -8.41 4.78
CA LEU A 140 -4.08 -9.09 3.49
C LEU A 140 -4.74 -10.47 3.53
N HIS A 141 -5.17 -10.91 4.72
CA HIS A 141 -5.70 -12.27 4.97
C HIS A 141 -4.74 -13.38 4.49
N LEU A 142 -3.45 -13.23 4.82
CA LEU A 142 -2.41 -14.17 4.45
C LEU A 142 -1.88 -14.94 5.67
N PRO A 143 -1.53 -16.23 5.51
CA PRO A 143 -0.80 -16.95 6.54
C PRO A 143 0.57 -16.32 6.83
N GLU A 144 1.02 -16.39 8.07
CA GLU A 144 2.30 -15.81 8.50
C GLU A 144 3.49 -16.37 7.71
N GLY A 145 3.51 -17.67 7.48
CA GLY A 145 4.52 -18.32 6.65
C GLY A 145 4.58 -17.78 5.21
N THR A 146 3.43 -17.37 4.65
CA THR A 146 3.36 -16.74 3.32
C THR A 146 4.01 -15.35 3.33
N VAL A 147 3.75 -14.55 4.36
CA VAL A 147 4.34 -13.21 4.49
C VAL A 147 5.86 -13.34 4.68
N HIS A 148 6.32 -14.22 5.56
CA HIS A 148 7.75 -14.45 5.78
C HIS A 148 8.47 -14.95 4.53
N SER A 149 7.90 -15.92 3.80
CA SER A 149 8.52 -16.44 2.59
C SER A 149 8.61 -15.40 1.47
N ARG A 150 7.59 -14.55 1.32
CA ARG A 150 7.60 -13.45 0.34
C ARG A 150 8.61 -12.39 0.71
N LEU A 151 8.72 -12.01 1.99
CA LEU A 151 9.75 -11.08 2.46
C LEU A 151 11.17 -11.65 2.26
N ALA A 152 11.37 -12.92 2.53
CA ALA A 152 12.68 -13.56 2.34
C ALA A 152 13.11 -13.57 0.87
N ARG A 153 12.21 -13.96 -0.05
CA ARG A 153 12.48 -13.95 -1.51
C ARG A 153 12.70 -12.53 -2.04
N ALA A 154 11.91 -11.56 -1.57
CA ALA A 154 12.09 -10.17 -1.95
C ALA A 154 13.46 -9.64 -1.51
N ARG A 155 13.88 -9.92 -0.27
CA ARG A 155 15.21 -9.54 0.23
C ARG A 155 16.34 -10.15 -0.59
N GLU A 156 16.19 -11.42 -0.98
CA GLU A 156 17.19 -12.08 -1.81
C GLU A 156 17.29 -11.43 -3.20
N GLN A 157 16.14 -11.14 -3.83
CA GLN A 157 16.12 -10.47 -5.13
C GLN A 157 16.72 -9.05 -5.03
N LEU A 158 16.31 -8.26 -4.04
CA LEU A 158 16.85 -6.91 -3.82
C LEU A 158 18.36 -6.92 -3.57
N ARG A 159 18.88 -7.91 -2.84
CA ARG A 159 20.33 -8.05 -2.62
C ARG A 159 21.09 -8.31 -3.91
N LYS A 160 20.51 -9.05 -4.86
CA LYS A 160 21.13 -9.31 -6.17
C LYS A 160 21.14 -8.08 -7.07
N GLU A 161 20.08 -7.27 -6.97
CA GLU A 161 19.93 -6.04 -7.77
C GLU A 161 20.70 -4.84 -7.18
N LEU A 162 20.98 -4.86 -5.88
CA LEU A 162 21.60 -3.78 -5.13
C LEU A 162 22.87 -4.26 -4.38
N PRO A 163 23.90 -4.79 -5.09
CA PRO A 163 25.07 -5.37 -4.43
C PRO A 163 25.85 -4.37 -3.57
N ASP A 164 25.88 -3.08 -3.95
CA ASP A 164 26.59 -2.04 -3.22
C ASP A 164 25.98 -1.72 -1.85
N TYR A 165 24.68 -2.02 -1.66
CA TYR A 165 23.99 -1.85 -0.38
C TYR A 165 24.19 -3.03 0.57
N ALA A 166 24.46 -4.22 0.03
CA ALA A 166 24.71 -5.42 0.85
C ALA A 166 26.02 -5.31 1.63
N ASN A 167 26.97 -4.49 1.15
CA ASN A 167 28.32 -4.33 1.73
C ASN A 167 28.48 -3.08 2.63
N LYS A 168 27.46 -2.22 2.73
CA LYS A 168 27.47 -1.04 3.61
C LYS A 168 26.95 -1.37 5.02
N ARG A 169 27.54 -2.39 5.69
CA ARG A 169 27.37 -2.63 7.14
C ARG A 169 28.67 -2.52 7.85
#